data_8a6eef24b1db6e8591aa9bb69048b69a
#
_entry.id   8a6eef24b1db6e8591aa9bb69048b69a
#
_cell.length_a   1.000
_cell.length_b   1.000
_cell.length_c   1.000
_cell.angle_alpha   90.00
_cell.angle_beta   90.00
_cell.angle_gamma   90.00
#
_symmetry.space_group_name_H-M   'P 1'
#
loop_
_entity.id
_entity.type
_entity.pdbx_description
1 polymer ?
#
loop_
_entity_poly.entity_id
_entity_poly.type
_entity_poly.pdbx_seq_one_letter_code
_entity_poly.pdbx_strand_id
1 'polypeptide(L)'
;MRKLCVVHFQEIEKYPPTINLLRYLHEHSSANLIIEVVTTRRDSTNYVTSPGIKIYRLAKWGRGTSKASRILLYLRFNFLAIIKLIRFSPDTILYFETLSAGPPWFYKKFIRKDVEVYVHYHEYVSKREYEDGMKFSKWLYEREKELLPLTVWVSHTNADRMALFLKDVPNHKPPFTYIAPNYPPANWREKMGERKEGKVGFVYVGALSLETMYLRQMAEYVKARQTDCYWDIYSTNTSAEVLAFFRSNEGTNISFKGGVSYDDLPGILSQYHVGLILYKGHIPNYVYNIPNKLFEYHVCGLDVWFPDVMKSSLALVTRGTYPRIVALNFEQLGTLNLEQLTDHSALVKKEFDFYCEGILEPFAEKLTKRNAV
;
A
#
# COMPACT_ATOMS: atom_id res chain seq x y z
N MET A 1 -11.27 -15.05 25.22
CA MET A 1 -11.02 -14.00 24.20
C MET A 1 -9.55 -13.98 23.88
N ARG A 2 -9.20 -14.10 22.60
CA ARG A 2 -7.81 -14.03 22.13
C ARG A 2 -7.36 -12.58 22.03
N LYS A 3 -6.07 -12.30 22.25
CA LYS A 3 -5.50 -10.96 22.23
C LYS A 3 -4.56 -10.83 21.03
N LEU A 4 -4.90 -9.93 20.09
CA LEU A 4 -4.08 -9.57 18.94
C LEU A 4 -3.44 -8.19 19.15
N CYS A 5 -2.12 -8.11 19.07
CA CYS A 5 -1.42 -6.83 18.96
C CYS A 5 -0.91 -6.61 17.53
N VAL A 6 -1.33 -5.52 16.92
CA VAL A 6 -0.83 -5.08 15.62
C VAL A 6 0.27 -4.05 15.83
N VAL A 7 1.47 -4.28 15.29
CA VAL A 7 2.61 -3.38 15.39
C VAL A 7 2.94 -2.83 14.00
N HIS A 8 2.75 -1.53 13.81
CA HIS A 8 3.04 -0.84 12.56
C HIS A 8 3.81 0.46 12.82
N PHE A 9 5.11 0.47 12.56
CA PHE A 9 5.96 1.65 12.83
C PHE A 9 5.51 2.88 12.05
N GLN A 10 5.05 2.71 10.81
CA GLN A 10 4.50 3.81 10.01
C GLN A 10 3.07 4.14 10.49
N GLU A 11 2.62 5.36 10.18
CA GLU A 11 1.27 5.84 10.42
C GLU A 11 0.26 5.00 9.62
N ILE A 12 -0.64 4.28 10.31
CA ILE A 12 -1.57 3.33 9.67
C ILE A 12 -2.52 4.00 8.67
N GLU A 13 -2.81 5.29 8.85
CA GLU A 13 -3.65 6.10 7.96
C GLU A 13 -3.12 6.16 6.51
N LYS A 14 -1.84 5.82 6.30
CA LYS A 14 -1.22 5.75 4.97
C LYS A 14 -1.25 4.36 4.35
N TYR A 15 -1.77 3.39 5.09
CA TYR A 15 -1.81 2.00 4.67
C TYR A 15 -3.26 1.48 4.66
N PRO A 16 -4.06 1.85 3.64
CA PRO A 16 -5.45 1.40 3.52
C PRO A 16 -5.64 -0.10 3.71
N PRO A 17 -4.74 -1.00 3.22
CA PRO A 17 -4.88 -2.43 3.47
C PRO A 17 -4.84 -2.81 4.95
N THR A 18 -4.01 -2.12 5.76
CA THR A 18 -4.01 -2.33 7.22
C THR A 18 -5.33 -1.90 7.85
N ILE A 19 -5.90 -0.79 7.39
CA ILE A 19 -7.21 -0.30 7.89
C ILE A 19 -8.31 -1.28 7.50
N ASN A 20 -8.31 -1.78 6.26
CA ASN A 20 -9.28 -2.76 5.78
C ASN A 20 -9.21 -4.05 6.61
N LEU A 21 -8.00 -4.54 6.91
CA LEU A 21 -7.81 -5.69 7.79
C LEU A 21 -8.38 -5.44 9.20
N LEU A 22 -8.11 -4.29 9.80
CA LEU A 22 -8.62 -3.96 11.13
C LEU A 22 -10.15 -3.85 11.16
N ARG A 23 -10.76 -3.25 10.14
CA ARG A 23 -12.22 -3.19 9.96
C ARG A 23 -12.80 -4.59 9.81
N TYR A 24 -12.24 -5.40 8.94
CA TYR A 24 -12.67 -6.78 8.71
C TYR A 24 -12.61 -7.63 9.98
N LEU A 25 -11.50 -7.58 10.72
CA LEU A 25 -11.33 -8.29 11.99
C LEU A 25 -12.35 -7.83 13.04
N HIS A 26 -12.63 -6.54 13.11
CA HIS A 26 -13.63 -6.00 14.04
C HIS A 26 -15.05 -6.50 13.71
N GLU A 27 -15.43 -6.45 12.44
CA GLU A 27 -16.76 -6.83 11.97
C GLU A 27 -17.03 -8.34 12.12
N HIS A 28 -16.02 -9.18 11.84
CA HIS A 28 -16.19 -10.64 11.77
C HIS A 28 -15.67 -11.42 13.00
N SER A 29 -14.94 -10.78 13.91
CA SER A 29 -14.26 -11.48 15.01
C SER A 29 -14.37 -10.78 16.37
N SER A 30 -15.07 -9.67 16.49
CA SER A 30 -15.12 -8.83 17.71
C SER A 30 -15.58 -9.57 18.98
N ALA A 31 -16.45 -10.58 18.84
CA ALA A 31 -16.94 -11.36 19.98
C ALA A 31 -15.84 -12.19 20.68
N ASN A 32 -14.77 -12.57 19.95
CA ASN A 32 -13.73 -13.49 20.43
C ASN A 32 -12.32 -12.90 20.41
N LEU A 33 -12.14 -11.64 19.93
CA LEU A 33 -10.85 -11.03 19.71
C LEU A 33 -10.76 -9.64 20.34
N ILE A 34 -9.71 -9.38 21.12
CA ILE A 34 -9.35 -8.05 21.62
C ILE A 34 -8.17 -7.56 20.76
N ILE A 35 -8.31 -6.40 20.14
CA ILE A 35 -7.30 -5.84 19.24
C ILE A 35 -6.72 -4.57 19.85
N GLU A 36 -5.38 -4.54 19.98
CA GLU A 36 -4.62 -3.32 20.23
C GLU A 36 -3.66 -3.06 19.07
N VAL A 37 -3.57 -1.80 18.65
CA VAL A 37 -2.68 -1.34 17.58
C VAL A 37 -1.64 -0.41 18.16
N VAL A 38 -0.38 -0.64 17.82
CA VAL A 38 0.77 0.19 18.20
C VAL A 38 1.35 0.79 16.94
N THR A 39 1.30 2.13 16.82
CA THR A 39 1.73 2.85 15.62
C THR A 39 2.38 4.19 15.96
N THR A 40 2.79 4.94 14.97
CA THR A 40 3.24 6.33 15.10
C THR A 40 2.16 7.31 14.62
N ARG A 41 2.42 8.60 14.73
CA ARG A 41 1.58 9.69 14.18
C ARG A 41 2.44 10.71 13.45
N ARG A 42 1.83 11.39 12.49
CA ARG A 42 2.35 12.64 11.93
C ARG A 42 1.50 13.83 12.37
N ASP A 43 1.76 15.00 11.81
CA ASP A 43 0.96 16.20 12.03
C ASP A 43 -0.36 16.23 11.24
N SER A 44 -0.79 15.12 10.65
CA SER A 44 -2.09 14.98 10.02
C SER A 44 -3.21 14.99 11.06
N THR A 45 -4.32 15.59 10.71
CA THR A 45 -5.44 15.83 11.61
C THR A 45 -6.51 14.73 11.62
N ASN A 46 -6.57 13.92 10.58
CA ASN A 46 -7.60 12.90 10.42
C ASN A 46 -7.05 11.53 10.85
N TYR A 47 -7.28 11.18 12.11
CA TYR A 47 -6.92 9.87 12.63
C TYR A 47 -8.06 8.87 12.43
N VAL A 48 -7.71 7.68 11.96
CA VAL A 48 -8.64 6.54 11.92
C VAL A 48 -9.03 6.18 13.35
N THR A 49 -10.33 6.12 13.59
CA THR A 49 -10.92 5.55 14.79
C THR A 49 -11.70 4.31 14.39
N SER A 50 -11.50 3.21 15.10
CA SER A 50 -12.29 2.00 14.90
C SER A 50 -12.94 1.66 16.23
N PRO A 51 -14.28 1.65 16.33
CA PRO A 51 -14.97 1.21 17.53
C PRO A 51 -14.42 -0.15 17.98
N GLY A 52 -14.15 -0.33 19.26
CA GLY A 52 -13.63 -1.60 19.80
C GLY A 52 -12.16 -1.89 19.60
N ILE A 53 -11.43 -1.11 18.80
CA ILE A 53 -9.97 -1.25 18.60
C ILE A 53 -9.22 -0.12 19.31
N LYS A 54 -8.29 -0.46 20.20
CA LYS A 54 -7.43 0.54 20.87
C LYS A 54 -6.18 0.83 20.05
N ILE A 55 -6.02 2.08 19.59
CA ILE A 55 -4.88 2.51 18.78
C ILE A 55 -3.96 3.43 19.59
N TYR A 56 -2.72 2.97 19.82
CA TYR A 56 -1.69 3.71 20.55
C TYR A 56 -0.66 4.32 19.58
N ARG A 57 -0.61 5.63 19.50
CA ARG A 57 0.31 6.41 18.67
C ARG A 57 1.50 6.87 19.51
N LEU A 58 2.54 6.03 19.58
CA LEU A 58 3.62 6.14 20.58
C LEU A 58 4.68 7.20 20.27
N ALA A 59 4.78 7.63 19.02
CA ALA A 59 5.79 8.59 18.60
C ALA A 59 5.24 9.52 17.51
N LYS A 60 5.75 10.75 17.46
CA LYS A 60 5.34 11.76 16.48
C LYS A 60 6.47 12.00 15.47
N TRP A 61 6.15 11.84 14.17
CA TRP A 61 7.04 12.22 13.09
C TRP A 61 6.77 13.66 12.66
N GLY A 62 7.86 14.47 12.55
CA GLY A 62 7.78 15.81 11.95
C GLY A 62 8.44 15.86 10.57
N ARG A 63 8.03 16.81 9.72
CA ARG A 63 8.78 17.14 8.50
C ARG A 63 10.12 17.75 8.90
N GLY A 64 11.22 17.33 8.23
CA GLY A 64 12.56 17.91 8.48
C GLY A 64 13.29 17.39 9.71
N THR A 65 12.87 16.27 10.32
CA THR A 65 13.59 15.65 11.44
C THR A 65 15.02 15.28 11.07
N SER A 66 15.99 15.69 11.91
CA SER A 66 17.40 15.34 11.78
C SER A 66 17.63 13.83 11.89
N LYS A 67 18.78 13.33 11.40
CA LYS A 67 19.15 11.90 11.53
C LYS A 67 19.12 11.44 13.00
N ALA A 68 19.63 12.26 13.93
CA ALA A 68 19.63 11.96 15.37
C ALA A 68 18.19 11.88 15.93
N SER A 69 17.32 12.81 15.56
CA SER A 69 15.91 12.79 15.98
C SER A 69 15.17 11.55 15.45
N ARG A 70 15.49 11.07 14.25
CA ARG A 70 14.93 9.81 13.71
C ARG A 70 15.35 8.61 14.53
N ILE A 71 16.65 8.50 14.89
CA ILE A 71 17.15 7.41 15.74
C ILE A 71 16.43 7.42 17.09
N LEU A 72 16.35 8.59 17.75
CA LEU A 72 15.65 8.71 19.03
C LEU A 72 14.17 8.28 18.93
N LEU A 73 13.51 8.64 17.84
CA LEU A 73 12.13 8.25 17.57
C LEU A 73 11.98 6.74 17.43
N TYR A 74 12.88 6.07 16.69
CA TYR A 74 12.91 4.61 16.58
C TYR A 74 13.13 3.94 17.94
N LEU A 75 14.09 4.42 18.74
CA LEU A 75 14.37 3.88 20.07
C LEU A 75 13.15 4.05 20.99
N ARG A 76 12.55 5.25 20.99
CA ARG A 76 11.34 5.53 21.77
C ARG A 76 10.18 4.64 21.35
N PHE A 77 9.93 4.49 20.04
CA PHE A 77 8.87 3.63 19.55
C PHE A 77 9.08 2.18 20.00
N ASN A 78 10.28 1.61 19.78
CA ASN A 78 10.57 0.23 20.13
C ASN A 78 10.41 0.01 21.64
N PHE A 79 10.94 0.90 22.48
CA PHE A 79 10.84 0.80 23.93
C PHE A 79 9.38 0.83 24.41
N LEU A 80 8.60 1.81 23.95
CA LEU A 80 7.20 1.94 24.35
C LEU A 80 6.33 0.81 23.80
N ALA A 81 6.61 0.31 22.59
CA ALA A 81 5.91 -0.82 22.00
C ALA A 81 6.19 -2.11 22.79
N ILE A 82 7.42 -2.36 23.23
CA ILE A 82 7.75 -3.50 24.10
C ILE A 82 6.96 -3.41 25.43
N ILE A 83 6.90 -2.24 26.07
CA ILE A 83 6.10 -2.05 27.28
C ILE A 83 4.61 -2.35 27.01
N LYS A 84 4.09 -1.93 25.86
CA LYS A 84 2.71 -2.23 25.48
C LYS A 84 2.47 -3.73 25.28
N LEU A 85 3.37 -4.43 24.59
CA LEU A 85 3.31 -5.88 24.43
C LEU A 85 3.33 -6.60 25.79
N ILE A 86 4.22 -6.20 26.70
CA ILE A 86 4.30 -6.79 28.05
C ILE A 86 2.99 -6.59 28.82
N ARG A 87 2.44 -5.38 28.84
CA ARG A 87 1.21 -5.06 29.57
C ARG A 87 -0.04 -5.71 28.97
N PHE A 88 -0.12 -5.74 27.64
CA PHE A 88 -1.26 -6.34 26.95
C PHE A 88 -1.20 -7.86 26.96
N SER A 89 0.01 -8.43 26.97
CA SER A 89 0.25 -9.89 26.92
C SER A 89 -0.52 -10.58 25.79
N PRO A 90 -0.23 -10.25 24.50
CA PRO A 90 -0.95 -10.76 23.34
C PRO A 90 -0.69 -12.25 23.13
N ASP A 91 -1.70 -12.97 22.64
CA ASP A 91 -1.57 -14.34 22.15
C ASP A 91 -0.99 -14.36 20.73
N THR A 92 -1.27 -13.29 19.98
CA THR A 92 -0.86 -13.12 18.60
C THR A 92 -0.29 -11.72 18.38
N ILE A 93 0.82 -11.63 17.65
CA ILE A 93 1.39 -10.37 17.17
C ILE A 93 1.39 -10.41 15.64
N LEU A 94 0.78 -9.42 15.00
CA LEU A 94 0.96 -9.14 13.59
C LEU A 94 1.79 -7.86 13.46
N TYR A 95 2.92 -7.92 12.76
CA TYR A 95 3.66 -6.71 12.47
C TYR A 95 3.82 -6.46 10.97
N PHE A 96 3.99 -5.19 10.64
CA PHE A 96 4.14 -4.72 9.26
C PHE A 96 5.51 -4.12 9.05
N GLU A 97 6.21 -4.56 8.02
CA GLU A 97 7.51 -4.06 7.60
C GLU A 97 8.64 -4.27 8.65
N THR A 98 9.86 -4.36 8.18
CA THR A 98 11.07 -4.55 9.01
C THR A 98 11.24 -3.49 10.11
N LEU A 99 10.79 -2.25 9.86
CA LEU A 99 10.87 -1.20 10.89
C LEU A 99 10.01 -1.46 12.13
N SER A 100 9.06 -2.38 12.03
CA SER A 100 8.20 -2.82 13.14
C SER A 100 8.70 -4.10 13.84
N ALA A 101 9.77 -4.74 13.34
CA ALA A 101 10.21 -6.06 13.77
C ALA A 101 10.83 -6.09 15.19
N GLY A 102 11.43 -4.98 15.64
CA GLY A 102 12.15 -4.93 16.92
C GLY A 102 11.32 -5.35 18.13
N PRO A 103 10.15 -4.77 18.39
CA PRO A 103 9.31 -5.15 19.53
C PRO A 103 8.82 -6.61 19.48
N PRO A 104 8.31 -7.17 18.35
CA PRO A 104 7.96 -8.58 18.22
C PRO A 104 9.16 -9.52 18.44
N TRP A 105 10.33 -9.20 17.85
CA TRP A 105 11.55 -9.95 18.05
C TRP A 105 11.95 -10.04 19.52
N PHE A 106 12.00 -8.89 20.22
CA PHE A 106 12.34 -8.85 21.63
C PHE A 106 11.33 -9.63 22.48
N TYR A 107 10.03 -9.42 22.24
CA TYR A 107 8.97 -10.06 22.99
C TYR A 107 8.97 -11.58 22.81
N LYS A 108 9.04 -12.08 21.57
CA LYS A 108 9.10 -13.51 21.24
C LYS A 108 10.32 -14.21 21.84
N LYS A 109 11.48 -13.54 21.81
CA LYS A 109 12.76 -14.16 22.22
C LYS A 109 12.96 -14.15 23.73
N PHE A 110 12.55 -13.09 24.43
CA PHE A 110 12.92 -12.85 25.83
C PHE A 110 11.75 -12.85 26.82
N ILE A 111 10.51 -12.61 26.36
CA ILE A 111 9.36 -12.46 27.25
C ILE A 111 8.40 -13.64 27.13
N ARG A 112 7.89 -13.95 25.93
CA ARG A 112 6.89 -14.98 25.74
C ARG A 112 7.16 -15.79 24.46
N LYS A 113 7.75 -16.98 24.63
CA LYS A 113 8.20 -17.85 23.53
C LYS A 113 7.04 -18.50 22.75
N ASP A 114 5.88 -18.68 23.38
CA ASP A 114 4.68 -19.30 22.78
C ASP A 114 3.79 -18.31 22.03
N VAL A 115 4.08 -16.98 22.05
CA VAL A 115 3.33 -15.99 21.27
C VAL A 115 3.43 -16.31 19.76
N GLU A 116 2.31 -16.31 19.07
CA GLU A 116 2.30 -16.46 17.61
C GLU A 116 2.66 -15.13 16.94
N VAL A 117 3.60 -15.16 16.00
CA VAL A 117 4.03 -13.95 15.27
C VAL A 117 3.76 -14.12 13.79
N TYR A 118 3.12 -13.13 13.20
CA TYR A 118 2.79 -13.01 11.80
C TYR A 118 3.42 -11.75 11.23
N VAL A 119 3.80 -11.80 9.95
CA VAL A 119 4.44 -10.68 9.25
C VAL A 119 3.73 -10.39 7.94
N HIS A 120 3.48 -9.11 7.65
CA HIS A 120 3.04 -8.68 6.34
C HIS A 120 3.89 -7.54 5.82
N TYR A 121 4.34 -7.67 4.56
CA TYR A 121 5.07 -6.65 3.85
C TYR A 121 4.21 -6.06 2.72
N HIS A 122 3.94 -4.76 2.82
CA HIS A 122 3.29 -4.01 1.74
C HIS A 122 4.26 -3.67 0.63
N GLU A 123 5.54 -3.51 0.99
CA GLU A 123 6.61 -3.13 0.06
C GLU A 123 7.76 -4.13 0.13
N TYR A 124 8.51 -4.26 -0.96
CA TYR A 124 9.76 -5.00 -0.96
C TYR A 124 10.92 -4.04 -0.83
N VAL A 125 11.75 -4.27 0.18
CA VAL A 125 13.03 -3.59 0.37
C VAL A 125 14.13 -4.65 0.24
N SER A 126 15.03 -4.50 -0.73
CA SER A 126 16.08 -5.47 -0.99
C SER A 126 17.12 -5.47 0.13
N LYS A 127 17.81 -6.60 0.26
CA LYS A 127 18.96 -6.74 1.18
C LYS A 127 19.97 -5.59 1.00
N ARG A 128 20.26 -5.21 -0.26
CA ARG A 128 21.18 -4.12 -0.57
C ARG A 128 20.68 -2.77 -0.02
N GLU A 129 19.40 -2.46 -0.16
CA GLU A 129 18.81 -1.22 0.39
C GLU A 129 18.93 -1.16 1.92
N TYR A 130 18.85 -2.30 2.63
CA TYR A 130 19.15 -2.34 4.07
C TYR A 130 20.63 -2.16 4.37
N GLU A 131 21.52 -2.76 3.58
CA GLU A 131 22.97 -2.68 3.76
C GLU A 131 23.50 -1.26 3.51
N ASP A 132 22.99 -0.58 2.49
CA ASP A 132 23.33 0.81 2.13
C ASP A 132 22.55 1.86 2.97
N GLY A 133 21.55 1.42 3.72
CA GLY A 133 20.66 2.26 4.52
C GLY A 133 21.23 2.73 5.85
N MET A 134 20.35 3.24 6.71
CA MET A 134 20.74 3.64 8.06
C MET A 134 21.17 2.43 8.90
N LYS A 135 22.23 2.57 9.71
CA LYS A 135 22.74 1.51 10.61
C LYS A 135 21.63 0.87 11.47
N PHE A 136 20.64 1.65 11.89
CA PHE A 136 19.52 1.16 12.68
C PHE A 136 18.58 0.27 11.86
N SER A 137 18.26 0.64 10.63
CA SER A 137 17.44 -0.21 9.74
C SER A 137 18.14 -1.53 9.43
N LYS A 138 19.46 -1.49 9.19
CA LYS A 138 20.29 -2.69 9.04
C LYS A 138 20.25 -3.56 10.30
N TRP A 139 20.38 -2.96 11.49
CA TRP A 139 20.31 -3.70 12.75
C TRP A 139 18.93 -4.37 12.93
N LEU A 140 17.83 -3.67 12.63
CA LEU A 140 16.48 -4.26 12.67
C LEU A 140 16.33 -5.42 11.70
N TYR A 141 16.84 -5.27 10.47
CA TYR A 141 16.82 -6.33 9.46
C TYR A 141 17.56 -7.60 9.95
N GLU A 142 18.73 -7.44 10.60
CA GLU A 142 19.44 -8.58 11.18
C GLU A 142 18.65 -9.25 12.31
N ARG A 143 17.96 -8.48 13.16
CA ARG A 143 17.10 -9.03 14.23
C ARG A 143 15.85 -9.69 13.66
N GLU A 144 15.29 -9.13 12.61
CA GLU A 144 14.16 -9.72 11.91
C GLU A 144 14.51 -11.08 11.30
N LYS A 145 15.68 -11.23 10.70
CA LYS A 145 16.13 -12.53 10.19
C LYS A 145 16.15 -13.62 11.27
N GLU A 146 16.50 -13.28 12.52
CA GLU A 146 16.42 -14.23 13.64
C GLU A 146 14.97 -14.59 13.99
N LEU A 147 14.02 -13.69 13.74
CA LEU A 147 12.60 -13.86 14.04
C LEU A 147 11.87 -14.70 12.97
N LEU A 148 12.23 -14.53 11.69
CA LEU A 148 11.51 -15.12 10.55
C LEU A 148 11.28 -16.64 10.68
N PRO A 149 12.26 -17.49 11.08
CA PRO A 149 12.05 -18.92 11.28
C PRO A 149 11.10 -19.26 12.45
N LEU A 150 10.84 -18.30 13.33
CA LEU A 150 9.98 -18.43 14.51
C LEU A 150 8.58 -17.85 14.29
N THR A 151 8.30 -17.32 13.09
CA THR A 151 6.98 -16.80 12.71
C THR A 151 6.03 -17.94 12.34
N VAL A 152 4.74 -17.71 12.42
CA VAL A 152 3.75 -18.65 11.90
C VAL A 152 3.73 -18.58 10.38
N TRP A 153 3.67 -17.36 9.83
CA TRP A 153 3.87 -17.11 8.41
C TRP A 153 4.43 -15.70 8.15
N VAL A 154 4.93 -15.53 6.91
CA VAL A 154 5.24 -14.25 6.30
C VAL A 154 4.37 -14.05 5.06
N SER A 155 3.81 -12.86 4.89
CA SER A 155 3.00 -12.52 3.72
C SER A 155 3.56 -11.32 2.96
N HIS A 156 3.38 -11.35 1.64
CA HIS A 156 3.71 -10.28 0.70
C HIS A 156 2.56 -9.99 -0.25
N THR A 157 2.56 -8.83 -0.88
CA THR A 157 1.48 -8.38 -1.77
C THR A 157 1.40 -9.12 -3.10
N ASN A 158 2.48 -9.78 -3.55
CA ASN A 158 2.49 -10.60 -4.75
C ASN A 158 3.60 -11.65 -4.73
N ALA A 159 3.52 -12.62 -5.65
CA ALA A 159 4.43 -13.76 -5.70
C ALA A 159 5.88 -13.38 -6.04
N ASP A 160 6.09 -12.41 -6.94
CA ASP A 160 7.45 -11.98 -7.32
C ASP A 160 8.19 -11.32 -6.16
N ARG A 161 7.51 -10.45 -5.40
CA ARG A 161 8.07 -9.86 -4.19
C ARG A 161 8.37 -10.91 -3.12
N MET A 162 7.49 -11.90 -2.96
CA MET A 162 7.76 -13.04 -2.07
C MET A 162 8.98 -13.82 -2.52
N ALA A 163 9.13 -14.09 -3.81
CA ALA A 163 10.29 -14.82 -4.35
C ALA A 163 11.61 -14.05 -4.12
N LEU A 164 11.59 -12.72 -4.32
CA LEU A 164 12.74 -11.86 -4.04
C LEU A 164 13.09 -11.85 -2.54
N PHE A 165 12.07 -11.69 -1.69
CA PHE A 165 12.26 -11.75 -0.23
C PHE A 165 12.90 -13.07 0.21
N LEU A 166 12.39 -14.21 -0.25
CA LEU A 166 12.95 -15.53 0.11
C LEU A 166 14.38 -15.73 -0.41
N LYS A 167 14.74 -15.10 -1.53
CA LYS A 167 16.11 -15.06 -2.05
C LYS A 167 17.06 -14.25 -1.15
N ASP A 168 16.57 -13.17 -0.54
CA ASP A 168 17.35 -12.32 0.36
C ASP A 168 17.59 -12.96 1.73
N VAL A 169 16.74 -13.92 2.15
CA VAL A 169 16.82 -14.58 3.47
C VAL A 169 16.98 -16.11 3.36
N PRO A 170 17.96 -16.65 2.60
CA PRO A 170 18.05 -18.06 2.25
C PRO A 170 18.17 -18.99 3.47
N ASN A 171 18.86 -18.54 4.52
CA ASN A 171 19.12 -19.29 5.75
C ASN A 171 18.12 -18.96 6.88
N HIS A 172 17.13 -18.11 6.64
CA HIS A 172 16.18 -17.60 7.63
C HIS A 172 14.75 -17.67 7.10
N LYS A 173 14.44 -18.70 6.32
CA LYS A 173 13.12 -18.82 5.69
C LYS A 173 12.03 -19.00 6.74
N PRO A 174 10.87 -18.33 6.58
CA PRO A 174 9.71 -18.59 7.43
C PRO A 174 9.13 -19.99 7.14
N PRO A 175 8.44 -20.60 8.13
CA PRO A 175 7.79 -21.91 7.94
C PRO A 175 6.74 -21.89 6.83
N PHE A 176 5.94 -20.83 6.76
CA PHE A 176 4.89 -20.66 5.74
C PHE A 176 4.93 -19.26 5.13
N THR A 177 4.50 -19.19 3.87
CA THR A 177 4.34 -17.93 3.14
C THR A 177 2.91 -17.78 2.62
N TYR A 178 2.44 -16.53 2.52
CA TYR A 178 1.11 -16.21 2.03
C TYR A 178 1.16 -15.01 1.08
N ILE A 179 0.35 -15.02 0.03
CA ILE A 179 0.20 -13.88 -0.87
C ILE A 179 -1.09 -13.16 -0.51
N ALA A 180 -0.95 -11.91 -0.06
CA ALA A 180 -2.05 -11.05 0.33
C ALA A 180 -2.04 -9.75 -0.50
N PRO A 181 -2.65 -9.74 -1.70
CA PRO A 181 -2.75 -8.55 -2.51
C PRO A 181 -3.53 -7.44 -1.81
N ASN A 182 -3.17 -6.19 -2.10
CA ASN A 182 -3.79 -5.00 -1.53
C ASN A 182 -5.07 -4.62 -2.31
N TYR A 183 -6.11 -5.43 -2.22
CA TYR A 183 -7.40 -5.16 -2.86
C TYR A 183 -8.23 -4.16 -2.07
N PRO A 184 -9.08 -3.34 -2.73
CA PRO A 184 -10.05 -2.50 -2.06
C PRO A 184 -11.21 -3.32 -1.49
N PRO A 185 -12.00 -2.76 -0.54
CA PRO A 185 -13.15 -3.46 0.02
C PRO A 185 -14.34 -3.53 -0.96
N ALA A 186 -15.16 -4.57 -0.85
CA ALA A 186 -16.30 -4.83 -1.75
C ALA A 186 -17.35 -3.71 -1.72
N ASN A 187 -17.52 -3.04 -0.58
CA ASN A 187 -18.46 -1.93 -0.44
C ASN A 187 -18.13 -0.68 -1.29
N TRP A 188 -16.98 -0.67 -1.97
CA TRP A 188 -16.65 0.37 -2.94
C TRP A 188 -17.62 0.40 -4.11
N ARG A 189 -18.21 -0.73 -4.51
CA ARG A 189 -19.25 -0.79 -5.55
C ARG A 189 -20.45 0.10 -5.25
N GLU A 190 -20.85 0.16 -3.99
CA GLU A 190 -22.03 0.92 -3.54
C GLU A 190 -21.79 2.42 -3.52
N LYS A 191 -20.52 2.83 -3.54
CA LYS A 191 -20.08 4.23 -3.43
C LYS A 191 -19.71 4.86 -4.77
N MET A 192 -19.78 4.10 -5.86
CA MET A 192 -19.44 4.63 -7.19
C MET A 192 -20.48 5.66 -7.66
N GLY A 193 -19.97 6.74 -8.26
CA GLY A 193 -20.77 7.77 -8.89
C GLY A 193 -20.89 7.55 -10.42
N GLU A 194 -21.56 8.48 -11.07
CA GLU A 194 -21.69 8.48 -12.53
C GLU A 194 -20.41 9.01 -13.18
N ARG A 195 -20.05 8.40 -14.32
CA ARG A 195 -18.91 8.85 -15.14
C ARG A 195 -19.26 10.17 -15.82
N LYS A 196 -18.28 11.08 -15.84
CA LYS A 196 -18.41 12.33 -16.59
C LYS A 196 -18.37 12.05 -18.09
N GLU A 197 -19.31 12.60 -18.82
CA GLU A 197 -19.32 12.53 -20.28
C GLU A 197 -18.36 13.57 -20.91
N GLY A 198 -18.00 13.38 -22.17
CA GLY A 198 -17.17 14.27 -22.95
C GLY A 198 -15.70 13.87 -23.01
N LYS A 199 -14.79 14.77 -22.63
CA LYS A 199 -13.35 14.54 -22.73
C LYS A 199 -12.88 13.36 -21.88
N VAL A 200 -11.87 12.63 -22.36
CA VAL A 200 -11.24 11.55 -21.59
C VAL A 200 -10.61 12.10 -20.31
N GLY A 201 -11.15 11.71 -19.16
CA GLY A 201 -10.62 12.08 -17.85
C GLY A 201 -9.58 11.09 -17.38
N PHE A 202 -8.34 11.57 -17.18
CA PHE A 202 -7.29 10.85 -16.50
C PHE A 202 -7.28 11.20 -15.01
N VAL A 203 -6.97 10.23 -14.15
CA VAL A 203 -6.79 10.46 -12.71
C VAL A 203 -5.54 9.81 -12.18
N TYR A 204 -4.85 10.49 -11.27
CA TYR A 204 -3.81 9.92 -10.44
C TYR A 204 -4.09 10.24 -8.97
N VAL A 205 -3.98 9.21 -8.10
CA VAL A 205 -4.12 9.38 -6.65
C VAL A 205 -2.90 8.81 -5.95
N GLY A 206 -2.23 9.58 -5.08
CA GLY A 206 -1.14 9.10 -4.23
C GLY A 206 0.08 10.00 -4.16
N ALA A 207 1.18 9.48 -3.62
CA ALA A 207 2.43 10.22 -3.52
C ALA A 207 3.03 10.51 -4.89
N LEU A 208 3.74 11.62 -5.01
CA LEU A 208 4.27 12.15 -6.27
C LEU A 208 5.78 12.40 -6.18
N SER A 209 6.50 12.12 -7.27
CA SER A 209 7.93 12.38 -7.43
C SER A 209 8.27 12.69 -8.88
N LEU A 210 8.93 13.81 -9.16
CA LEU A 210 9.40 14.16 -10.50
C LEU A 210 10.56 13.27 -10.97
N GLU A 211 11.34 12.74 -10.03
CA GLU A 211 12.48 11.88 -10.31
C GLU A 211 12.05 10.46 -10.67
N THR A 212 11.18 9.86 -9.86
CA THR A 212 10.89 8.43 -9.89
C THR A 212 9.62 8.06 -10.63
N MET A 213 8.92 9.06 -11.21
CA MET A 213 7.64 8.87 -11.91
C MET A 213 7.59 9.61 -13.24
N TYR A 214 6.80 9.13 -14.18
CA TYR A 214 6.56 9.67 -15.52
C TYR A 214 5.62 10.91 -15.53
N LEU A 215 5.75 11.81 -14.55
CA LEU A 215 4.89 12.99 -14.44
C LEU A 215 5.06 13.97 -15.61
N ARG A 216 6.31 14.18 -16.06
CA ARG A 216 6.62 15.12 -17.17
C ARG A 216 6.07 14.59 -18.48
N GLN A 217 6.33 13.33 -18.80
CA GLN A 217 5.87 12.68 -20.03
C GLN A 217 4.34 12.67 -20.09
N MET A 218 3.67 12.36 -18.98
CA MET A 218 2.20 12.40 -18.93
C MET A 218 1.66 13.82 -19.08
N ALA A 219 2.30 14.82 -18.47
CA ALA A 219 1.88 16.22 -18.63
C ALA A 219 2.02 16.70 -20.09
N GLU A 220 3.11 16.34 -20.78
CA GLU A 220 3.30 16.66 -22.19
C GLU A 220 2.26 15.98 -23.07
N TYR A 221 1.97 14.69 -22.82
CA TYR A 221 0.94 13.93 -23.52
C TYR A 221 -0.44 14.60 -23.43
N VAL A 222 -0.85 14.98 -22.22
CA VAL A 222 -2.15 15.59 -21.94
C VAL A 222 -2.23 17.01 -22.53
N LYS A 223 -1.19 17.84 -22.37
CA LYS A 223 -1.15 19.20 -22.93
C LYS A 223 -1.27 19.23 -24.46
N ALA A 224 -0.68 18.24 -25.14
CA ALA A 224 -0.79 18.13 -26.60
C ALA A 224 -2.21 17.77 -27.07
N ARG A 225 -3.13 17.38 -26.17
CA ARG A 225 -4.51 16.90 -26.45
C ARG A 225 -5.56 17.64 -25.63
N GLN A 226 -5.47 18.94 -25.54
CA GLN A 226 -6.33 19.80 -24.68
C GLN A 226 -7.82 19.71 -25.02
N THR A 227 -8.15 19.44 -26.29
CA THR A 227 -9.52 19.27 -26.73
C THR A 227 -10.12 17.93 -26.34
N ASP A 228 -9.28 16.89 -26.19
CA ASP A 228 -9.71 15.49 -26.13
C ASP A 228 -9.65 14.92 -24.72
N CYS A 229 -8.79 15.44 -23.86
CA CYS A 229 -8.61 14.91 -22.50
C CYS A 229 -8.25 15.98 -21.46
N TYR A 230 -8.32 15.56 -20.19
CA TYR A 230 -7.84 16.30 -19.02
C TYR A 230 -7.24 15.36 -18.00
N TRP A 231 -6.44 15.88 -17.06
CA TRP A 231 -5.80 15.11 -16.02
C TRP A 231 -5.94 15.77 -14.65
N ASP A 232 -6.61 15.09 -13.73
CA ASP A 232 -6.75 15.47 -12.33
C ASP A 232 -5.84 14.66 -11.44
N ILE A 233 -5.17 15.34 -10.49
CA ILE A 233 -4.18 14.74 -9.59
C ILE A 233 -4.58 14.99 -8.15
N TYR A 234 -4.67 13.90 -7.37
CA TYR A 234 -4.94 13.93 -5.93
C TYR A 234 -3.72 13.46 -5.14
N SER A 235 -3.23 14.30 -4.23
CA SER A 235 -2.12 13.96 -3.35
C SER A 235 -2.16 14.75 -2.05
N THR A 236 -1.94 14.05 -0.93
CA THR A 236 -1.78 14.64 0.42
C THR A 236 -0.33 14.90 0.78
N ASN A 237 0.62 14.26 0.08
CA ASN A 237 2.05 14.33 0.39
C ASN A 237 2.85 14.73 -0.84
N THR A 238 2.99 16.04 -1.04
CA THR A 238 3.60 16.62 -2.23
C THR A 238 4.77 17.51 -1.83
N SER A 239 5.93 17.35 -2.50
CA SER A 239 7.08 18.23 -2.31
C SER A 239 6.85 19.62 -2.92
N ALA A 240 7.61 20.62 -2.46
CA ALA A 240 7.54 21.97 -3.01
C ALA A 240 7.87 21.99 -4.53
N GLU A 241 8.80 21.14 -4.96
CA GLU A 241 9.19 20.99 -6.38
C GLU A 241 8.03 20.46 -7.23
N VAL A 242 7.31 19.44 -6.76
CA VAL A 242 6.14 18.89 -7.46
C VAL A 242 5.00 19.90 -7.46
N LEU A 243 4.79 20.64 -6.39
CA LEU A 243 3.78 21.73 -6.37
C LEU A 243 4.15 22.84 -7.38
N ALA A 244 5.41 23.24 -7.46
CA ALA A 244 5.88 24.20 -8.46
C ALA A 244 5.66 23.70 -9.90
N PHE A 245 5.92 22.40 -10.15
CA PHE A 245 5.63 21.76 -11.43
C PHE A 245 4.14 21.87 -11.81
N PHE A 246 3.22 21.59 -10.89
CA PHE A 246 1.80 21.71 -11.19
C PHE A 246 1.35 23.18 -11.34
N ARG A 247 1.89 24.10 -10.55
CA ARG A 247 1.62 25.54 -10.74
C ARG A 247 2.06 26.04 -12.11
N SER A 248 3.19 25.58 -12.63
CA SER A 248 3.63 25.94 -13.99
C SER A 248 2.75 25.37 -15.10
N ASN A 249 1.83 24.47 -14.77
CA ASN A 249 0.83 23.90 -15.68
C ASN A 249 -0.59 24.44 -15.42
N GLU A 250 -0.76 25.43 -14.52
CA GLU A 250 -2.04 26.09 -14.29
C GLU A 250 -2.55 26.78 -15.60
N GLY A 251 -3.86 26.71 -15.81
CA GLY A 251 -4.48 27.21 -17.04
C GLY A 251 -4.47 26.23 -18.22
N THR A 252 -3.90 25.05 -18.04
CA THR A 252 -3.99 23.92 -18.99
C THR A 252 -5.11 22.94 -18.58
N ASN A 253 -5.18 21.81 -19.27
CA ASN A 253 -6.10 20.71 -18.94
C ASN A 253 -5.56 19.76 -17.83
N ILE A 254 -4.64 20.24 -16.99
CA ILE A 254 -4.05 19.54 -15.86
C ILE A 254 -4.42 20.28 -14.57
N SER A 255 -4.96 19.56 -13.58
CA SER A 255 -5.40 20.14 -12.31
C SER A 255 -4.90 19.36 -11.10
N PHE A 256 -4.23 20.05 -10.17
CA PHE A 256 -3.91 19.51 -8.85
C PHE A 256 -5.06 19.77 -7.88
N LYS A 257 -5.70 18.71 -7.38
CA LYS A 257 -6.92 18.77 -6.55
C LYS A 257 -6.64 18.70 -5.04
N GLY A 258 -5.38 18.51 -4.63
CA GLY A 258 -5.07 18.31 -3.22
C GLY A 258 -5.34 16.89 -2.74
N GLY A 259 -5.59 16.74 -1.43
CA GLY A 259 -5.83 15.43 -0.81
C GLY A 259 -7.28 14.97 -0.88
N VAL A 260 -7.46 13.67 -0.80
CA VAL A 260 -8.77 13.00 -0.70
C VAL A 260 -8.70 11.89 0.35
N SER A 261 -9.80 11.63 1.06
CA SER A 261 -9.89 10.51 2.00
C SER A 261 -10.01 9.18 1.24
N TYR A 262 -9.55 8.09 1.85
CA TYR A 262 -9.65 6.77 1.24
C TYR A 262 -11.12 6.35 1.03
N ASP A 263 -12.00 6.70 1.96
CA ASP A 263 -13.42 6.34 1.92
C ASP A 263 -14.21 7.10 0.84
N ASP A 264 -13.71 8.26 0.36
CA ASP A 264 -14.31 9.06 -0.72
C ASP A 264 -13.79 8.67 -2.12
N LEU A 265 -12.70 7.88 -2.19
CA LEU A 265 -12.05 7.52 -3.45
C LEU A 265 -13.01 6.89 -4.47
N PRO A 266 -13.88 5.90 -4.14
CA PRO A 266 -14.71 5.25 -5.15
C PRO A 266 -15.68 6.22 -5.85
N GLY A 267 -16.27 7.18 -5.13
CA GLY A 267 -17.14 8.21 -5.70
C GLY A 267 -16.41 9.22 -6.57
N ILE A 268 -15.12 9.44 -6.31
CA ILE A 268 -14.27 10.32 -7.15
C ILE A 268 -13.75 9.55 -8.35
N LEU A 269 -13.17 8.37 -8.16
CA LEU A 269 -12.53 7.60 -9.22
C LEU A 269 -13.50 7.22 -10.32
N SER A 270 -14.70 6.76 -9.98
CA SER A 270 -15.72 6.34 -10.96
C SER A 270 -16.14 7.45 -11.96
N GLN A 271 -15.82 8.71 -11.68
CA GLN A 271 -16.07 9.83 -12.59
C GLN A 271 -15.07 9.93 -13.77
N TYR A 272 -13.96 9.20 -13.71
CA TYR A 272 -12.87 9.24 -14.70
C TYR A 272 -12.91 8.04 -15.65
N HIS A 273 -12.13 8.12 -16.72
CA HIS A 273 -12.02 7.09 -17.75
C HIS A 273 -10.79 6.20 -17.53
N VAL A 274 -9.67 6.82 -17.11
CA VAL A 274 -8.37 6.15 -17.02
C VAL A 274 -7.69 6.50 -15.69
N GLY A 275 -7.32 5.47 -14.94
CA GLY A 275 -6.47 5.57 -13.77
C GLY A 275 -5.01 5.34 -14.14
N LEU A 276 -4.12 6.22 -13.67
CA LEU A 276 -2.70 6.23 -14.04
C LEU A 276 -1.83 5.62 -12.96
N ILE A 277 -0.86 4.79 -13.36
CA ILE A 277 0.29 4.35 -12.55
C ILE A 277 1.54 4.84 -13.28
N LEU A 278 2.46 5.52 -12.57
CA LEU A 278 3.49 6.34 -13.21
C LEU A 278 4.93 5.97 -12.81
N TYR A 279 5.18 4.80 -12.19
CA TYR A 279 6.50 4.43 -11.69
C TYR A 279 7.51 4.14 -12.81
N LYS A 280 8.74 4.71 -12.72
CA LYS A 280 9.82 4.52 -13.71
C LYS A 280 10.57 3.18 -13.58
N GLY A 281 10.27 2.34 -12.63
CA GLY A 281 10.92 1.01 -12.51
C GLY A 281 12.42 1.02 -12.22
N HIS A 282 12.96 2.07 -11.60
CA HIS A 282 14.40 2.20 -11.33
C HIS A 282 14.87 1.44 -10.08
N ILE A 283 13.95 0.93 -9.27
CA ILE A 283 14.23 0.07 -8.11
C ILE A 283 13.40 -1.20 -8.17
N PRO A 284 13.89 -2.31 -7.57
CA PRO A 284 13.17 -3.58 -7.57
C PRO A 284 11.73 -3.47 -7.05
N ASN A 285 11.51 -2.66 -6.02
CA ASN A 285 10.18 -2.43 -5.46
C ASN A 285 9.18 -1.89 -6.51
N TYR A 286 9.60 -1.06 -7.45
CA TYR A 286 8.73 -0.54 -8.51
C TYR A 286 8.59 -1.50 -9.70
N VAL A 287 9.67 -2.19 -10.07
CA VAL A 287 9.65 -3.22 -11.15
C VAL A 287 8.70 -4.36 -10.80
N TYR A 288 8.75 -4.84 -9.55
CA TYR A 288 7.95 -5.97 -9.08
C TYR A 288 6.73 -5.54 -8.27
N ASN A 289 6.21 -4.35 -8.55
CA ASN A 289 4.99 -3.84 -7.92
C ASN A 289 3.72 -4.30 -8.64
N ILE A 290 2.69 -4.61 -7.85
CA ILE A 290 1.29 -4.58 -8.25
C ILE A 290 0.62 -3.62 -7.25
N PRO A 291 0.54 -2.32 -7.56
CA PRO A 291 0.10 -1.32 -6.59
C PRO A 291 -1.40 -1.38 -6.33
N ASN A 292 -1.83 -1.00 -5.14
CA ASN A 292 -3.25 -0.89 -4.76
C ASN A 292 -4.08 -0.15 -5.81
N LYS A 293 -3.52 0.94 -6.35
CA LYS A 293 -4.15 1.79 -7.37
C LYS A 293 -4.62 1.01 -8.59
N LEU A 294 -3.88 -0.04 -8.99
CA LEU A 294 -4.28 -0.88 -10.13
C LEU A 294 -5.65 -1.49 -9.89
N PHE A 295 -5.85 -2.06 -8.70
CA PHE A 295 -7.10 -2.68 -8.31
C PHE A 295 -8.18 -1.64 -8.01
N GLU A 296 -7.82 -0.57 -7.28
CA GLU A 296 -8.71 0.53 -6.93
C GLU A 296 -9.33 1.19 -8.17
N TYR A 297 -8.52 1.49 -9.19
CA TYR A 297 -9.02 2.05 -10.45
C TYR A 297 -9.89 1.05 -11.20
N HIS A 298 -9.43 -0.20 -11.30
CA HIS A 298 -10.12 -1.22 -12.08
C HIS A 298 -11.51 -1.55 -11.51
N VAL A 299 -11.65 -1.72 -10.18
CA VAL A 299 -12.96 -1.99 -9.55
C VAL A 299 -13.91 -0.80 -9.62
N CYS A 300 -13.37 0.43 -9.75
CA CYS A 300 -14.16 1.64 -9.99
C CYS A 300 -14.53 1.84 -11.48
N GLY A 301 -14.23 0.88 -12.34
CA GLY A 301 -14.62 0.88 -13.75
C GLY A 301 -13.69 1.69 -14.66
N LEU A 302 -12.49 2.05 -14.23
CA LEU A 302 -11.53 2.78 -15.06
C LEU A 302 -10.63 1.79 -15.81
N ASP A 303 -10.25 2.14 -17.03
CA ASP A 303 -9.05 1.57 -17.63
C ASP A 303 -7.83 1.95 -16.77
N VAL A 304 -6.89 1.04 -16.61
CA VAL A 304 -5.66 1.28 -15.86
C VAL A 304 -4.49 1.33 -16.82
N TRP A 305 -3.81 2.47 -16.90
CA TRP A 305 -2.58 2.59 -17.68
C TRP A 305 -1.38 2.55 -16.77
N PHE A 306 -0.43 1.68 -17.06
CA PHE A 306 0.79 1.54 -16.28
C PHE A 306 2.02 1.34 -17.17
N PRO A 307 3.23 1.75 -16.71
CA PRO A 307 4.47 1.57 -17.48
C PRO A 307 4.84 0.09 -17.63
N ASP A 308 5.21 -0.33 -18.84
CA ASP A 308 5.61 -1.69 -19.20
C ASP A 308 6.86 -2.21 -18.45
N VAL A 309 7.62 -1.30 -17.83
CA VAL A 309 8.72 -1.64 -16.91
C VAL A 309 8.28 -2.31 -15.62
N MET A 310 6.98 -2.27 -15.27
CA MET A 310 6.40 -2.87 -14.07
C MET A 310 6.07 -4.36 -14.33
N LYS A 311 7.08 -5.22 -14.24
CA LYS A 311 7.02 -6.63 -14.66
C LYS A 311 5.92 -7.45 -14.00
N SER A 312 5.73 -7.32 -12.68
CA SER A 312 4.67 -8.08 -11.97
C SER A 312 3.27 -7.68 -12.41
N SER A 313 3.05 -6.42 -12.78
CA SER A 313 1.75 -5.93 -13.25
C SER A 313 1.41 -6.44 -14.66
N LEU A 314 2.41 -6.86 -15.47
CA LEU A 314 2.17 -7.39 -16.82
C LEU A 314 1.26 -8.64 -16.83
N ALA A 315 1.31 -9.45 -15.77
CA ALA A 315 0.45 -10.62 -15.63
C ALA A 315 -1.06 -10.29 -15.54
N LEU A 316 -1.39 -9.03 -15.25
CA LEU A 316 -2.78 -8.56 -15.12
C LEU A 316 -3.31 -7.85 -16.37
N VAL A 317 -2.51 -7.72 -17.43
CA VAL A 317 -2.94 -7.09 -18.68
C VAL A 317 -4.16 -7.83 -19.25
N THR A 318 -5.23 -7.10 -19.51
CA THR A 318 -6.49 -7.66 -20.03
C THR A 318 -6.57 -7.54 -21.55
N ARG A 319 -7.29 -8.46 -22.17
CA ARG A 319 -7.57 -8.45 -23.62
C ARG A 319 -9.04 -8.69 -23.87
N GLY A 320 -9.64 -7.93 -24.79
CA GLY A 320 -11.03 -8.11 -25.20
C GLY A 320 -12.09 -7.79 -24.14
N THR A 321 -11.70 -7.25 -22.99
CA THR A 321 -12.61 -6.92 -21.89
C THR A 321 -12.45 -5.49 -21.43
N TYR A 322 -13.51 -4.91 -20.86
CA TYR A 322 -13.55 -3.58 -20.23
C TYR A 322 -14.05 -3.70 -18.79
N PRO A 323 -13.49 -2.99 -17.79
CA PRO A 323 -12.31 -2.08 -17.88
C PRO A 323 -11.03 -2.82 -18.27
N ARG A 324 -10.07 -2.11 -18.85
CA ARG A 324 -8.79 -2.67 -19.29
C ARG A 324 -7.68 -2.38 -18.31
N ILE A 325 -6.71 -3.29 -18.25
CA ILE A 325 -5.40 -3.09 -17.63
C ILE A 325 -4.39 -3.12 -18.76
N VAL A 326 -3.74 -1.97 -19.04
CA VAL A 326 -2.96 -1.72 -20.25
C VAL A 326 -1.52 -1.33 -19.86
N ALA A 327 -0.55 -2.10 -20.34
CA ALA A 327 0.86 -1.76 -20.23
C ALA A 327 1.27 -0.88 -21.42
N LEU A 328 1.91 0.26 -21.15
CA LEU A 328 2.33 1.24 -22.16
C LEU A 328 3.80 1.63 -21.97
N ASN A 329 4.47 1.95 -23.07
CA ASN A 329 5.77 2.59 -23.01
C ASN A 329 5.61 4.10 -22.74
N PHE A 330 5.82 4.49 -21.49
CA PHE A 330 5.64 5.89 -21.06
C PHE A 330 6.73 6.85 -21.60
N GLU A 331 7.85 6.35 -22.07
CA GLU A 331 8.83 7.18 -22.79
C GLU A 331 8.34 7.56 -24.20
N GLN A 332 7.39 6.81 -24.75
CA GLN A 332 6.83 6.99 -26.09
C GLN A 332 5.36 7.37 -26.08
N LEU A 333 4.81 7.88 -24.97
CA LEU A 333 3.40 8.27 -24.87
C LEU A 333 2.94 9.18 -26.01
N GLY A 334 3.78 10.11 -26.44
CA GLY A 334 3.46 11.07 -27.50
C GLY A 334 3.02 10.43 -28.82
N THR A 335 3.48 9.21 -29.10
CA THR A 335 3.15 8.46 -30.34
C THR A 335 1.82 7.70 -30.25
N LEU A 336 1.23 7.59 -29.06
CA LEU A 336 0.04 6.79 -28.84
C LEU A 336 -1.23 7.54 -29.24
N ASN A 337 -2.14 6.84 -29.93
CA ASN A 337 -3.44 7.35 -30.30
C ASN A 337 -4.44 7.18 -29.14
N LEU A 338 -4.94 8.31 -28.60
CA LEU A 338 -5.86 8.31 -27.48
C LEU A 338 -7.18 7.61 -27.80
N GLU A 339 -7.76 7.87 -28.97
CA GLU A 339 -9.04 7.30 -29.40
C GLU A 339 -8.96 5.76 -29.44
N GLN A 340 -7.92 5.21 -30.07
CA GLN A 340 -7.72 3.74 -30.10
C GLN A 340 -7.53 3.15 -28.70
N LEU A 341 -6.85 3.88 -27.82
CA LEU A 341 -6.59 3.43 -26.44
C LEU A 341 -7.81 3.58 -25.53
N THR A 342 -8.83 4.33 -25.92
CA THR A 342 -10.05 4.54 -25.10
C THR A 342 -11.33 4.02 -25.79
N ASP A 343 -11.22 3.49 -27.01
CA ASP A 343 -12.34 2.83 -27.67
C ASP A 343 -12.67 1.49 -27.00
N HIS A 344 -13.90 1.35 -26.54
CA HIS A 344 -14.46 0.17 -25.90
C HIS A 344 -15.51 -0.55 -26.74
N SER A 345 -15.78 -0.10 -27.98
CA SER A 345 -16.87 -0.58 -28.84
C SER A 345 -16.85 -2.08 -29.11
N ALA A 346 -15.66 -2.68 -29.19
CA ALA A 346 -15.44 -4.10 -29.42
C ALA A 346 -15.19 -4.91 -28.14
N LEU A 347 -15.30 -4.29 -26.94
CA LEU A 347 -14.92 -4.92 -25.68
C LEU A 347 -16.14 -5.44 -24.92
N VAL A 348 -15.98 -6.58 -24.26
CA VAL A 348 -17.01 -7.15 -23.39
C VAL A 348 -16.81 -6.61 -21.96
N LYS A 349 -17.86 -6.03 -21.39
CA LYS A 349 -17.82 -5.60 -19.98
C LYS A 349 -17.65 -6.81 -19.09
N LYS A 350 -16.61 -6.80 -18.26
CA LYS A 350 -16.33 -7.85 -17.30
C LYS A 350 -16.19 -7.24 -15.90
N GLU A 351 -16.87 -7.85 -14.94
CA GLU A 351 -16.63 -7.56 -13.52
C GLU A 351 -15.49 -8.43 -13.02
N PHE A 352 -14.61 -7.83 -12.19
CA PHE A 352 -13.51 -8.53 -11.57
C PHE A 352 -13.66 -8.51 -10.05
N ASP A 353 -13.33 -9.62 -9.41
CA ASP A 353 -13.44 -9.80 -7.96
C ASP A 353 -12.10 -9.50 -7.27
N PHE A 354 -11.62 -8.26 -7.42
CA PHE A 354 -10.44 -7.78 -6.69
C PHE A 354 -10.84 -7.13 -5.36
N TYR A 355 -11.49 -7.89 -4.48
CA TYR A 355 -11.94 -7.40 -3.18
C TYR A 355 -11.18 -8.04 -2.04
N CYS A 356 -10.87 -7.22 -1.01
CA CYS A 356 -10.02 -7.64 0.09
C CYS A 356 -10.65 -8.71 0.98
N GLU A 357 -11.97 -8.84 1.04
CA GLU A 357 -12.66 -9.78 1.93
C GLU A 357 -12.21 -11.23 1.71
N GLY A 358 -12.14 -11.69 0.46
CA GLY A 358 -11.68 -13.05 0.12
C GLY A 358 -10.21 -13.30 0.47
N ILE A 359 -9.39 -12.24 0.54
CA ILE A 359 -7.99 -12.31 0.98
C ILE A 359 -7.88 -12.24 2.50
N LEU A 360 -8.73 -11.44 3.13
CA LEU A 360 -8.69 -11.18 4.57
C LEU A 360 -9.32 -12.32 5.39
N GLU A 361 -10.28 -13.06 4.85
CA GLU A 361 -10.94 -14.16 5.53
C GLU A 361 -9.95 -15.24 6.00
N PRO A 362 -9.13 -15.88 5.13
CA PRO A 362 -8.12 -16.84 5.57
C PRO A 362 -7.08 -16.24 6.52
N PHE A 363 -6.76 -14.95 6.32
CA PHE A 363 -5.83 -14.22 7.17
C PHE A 363 -6.42 -14.04 8.58
N ALA A 364 -7.67 -13.60 8.67
CA ALA A 364 -8.40 -13.42 9.92
C ALA A 364 -8.59 -14.74 10.66
N GLU A 365 -8.92 -15.83 9.96
CA GLU A 365 -9.03 -17.16 10.55
C GLU A 365 -7.74 -17.59 11.28
N LYS A 366 -6.58 -17.38 10.65
CA LYS A 366 -5.29 -17.70 11.26
C LYS A 366 -4.98 -16.84 12.47
N LEU A 367 -5.28 -15.53 12.41
CA LEU A 367 -5.05 -14.61 13.54
C LEU A 367 -5.98 -14.89 14.74
N THR A 368 -7.15 -15.46 14.50
CA THR A 368 -8.20 -15.65 15.52
C THR A 368 -8.26 -17.07 16.08
N LYS A 369 -7.92 -18.09 15.30
CA LYS A 369 -7.88 -19.50 15.75
C LYS A 369 -6.51 -19.84 16.33
N ARG A 370 -6.45 -20.59 17.45
CA ARG A 370 -5.20 -21.21 17.87
C ARG A 370 -4.79 -22.24 16.82
N ASN A 371 -3.58 -22.16 16.32
CA ASN A 371 -3.00 -23.32 15.62
C ASN A 371 -2.92 -24.45 16.65
N ALA A 372 -3.62 -25.57 16.41
CA ALA A 372 -3.38 -26.79 17.19
C ALA A 372 -1.91 -27.17 16.98
N VAL A 373 -1.15 -27.20 18.07
CA VAL A 373 0.25 -27.66 18.11
C VAL A 373 0.27 -29.17 17.90
#